data_647f57b8e8d743a787668242c62968dd
#
_entry.id   647f57b8e8d743a787668242c62968dd
#
_cell.length_a   1.000
_cell.length_b   1.000
_cell.length_c   1.000
_cell.angle_alpha   90.00
_cell.angle_beta   90.00
_cell.angle_gamma   90.00
#
_symmetry.space_group_name_H-M   'P 1'
#
loop_
_entity.id
_entity.type
_entity.pdbx_description
1 polymer ?
#
loop_
_entity_poly.entity_id
_entity_poly.type
_entity_poly.pdbx_seq_one_letter_code
_entity_poly.pdbx_strand_id
1 'polypeptide(L)'
;LKKILARLTTVAVVLLAFVLGWFAWEHYTRAPWTRDARVRADVVTLSADVSGRIVALRVQDNQHVDKGQLLLEIDPARYVLAVEHAKRSVEVSKATLGQSEATIVASEALLRQRQSEERRRRTLKQRFAISGEEWEKSSTEVAVAQAELLRNQANLGLAQANVQLAVAALTQAELDLQRTRVEAPVSGYVTNLLTRQGDYAAAGGALLALVDSDSFYVSGYFEETKLPRIGEGDRVRIELMSGETFGGTVQSIAFAIADRENLPGGRLLANINPSYTWVKLAQRVPVRIKIDADYAGKDKLRAGTTATVTVQETRTSQNHP
;
A
#
# COMPACT_ATOMS: atom_id res chain seq x y z
N LEU A 1 -6.98 -74.25 -37.64
CA LEU A 1 -6.49 -72.87 -37.93
C LEU A 1 -7.50 -71.80 -37.50
N LYS A 2 -8.81 -71.83 -37.89
CA LYS A 2 -9.82 -70.82 -37.54
C LYS A 2 -9.98 -70.60 -36.04
N LYS A 3 -9.97 -71.65 -35.20
CA LYS A 3 -10.09 -71.55 -33.74
C LYS A 3 -8.86 -70.93 -33.06
N ILE A 4 -7.65 -71.19 -33.62
CA ILE A 4 -6.41 -70.54 -33.09
C ILE A 4 -6.35 -69.09 -33.48
N LEU A 5 -6.76 -68.76 -34.72
CA LEU A 5 -6.83 -67.37 -35.17
C LEU A 5 -7.84 -66.53 -34.33
N ALA A 6 -9.03 -67.11 -34.04
CA ALA A 6 -10.02 -66.47 -33.20
C ALA A 6 -9.53 -66.27 -31.75
N ARG A 7 -8.77 -67.20 -31.17
CA ARG A 7 -8.13 -67.03 -29.85
C ARG A 7 -7.05 -65.94 -29.85
N LEU A 8 -6.23 -65.90 -30.91
CA LEU A 8 -5.21 -64.84 -31.08
C LEU A 8 -5.81 -63.43 -31.22
N THR A 9 -6.90 -63.30 -32.00
CA THR A 9 -7.60 -62.02 -32.12
C THR A 9 -8.24 -61.60 -30.80
N THR A 10 -8.84 -62.53 -30.03
CA THR A 10 -9.42 -62.16 -28.71
C THR A 10 -8.33 -61.69 -27.72
N VAL A 11 -7.18 -62.42 -27.69
CA VAL A 11 -6.04 -61.98 -26.82
C VAL A 11 -5.50 -60.63 -27.24
N ALA A 12 -5.38 -60.38 -28.55
CA ALA A 12 -4.92 -59.07 -29.04
C ALA A 12 -5.87 -57.92 -28.67
N VAL A 13 -7.20 -58.14 -28.77
CA VAL A 13 -8.21 -57.17 -28.37
C VAL A 13 -8.17 -56.88 -26.85
N VAL A 14 -8.02 -57.93 -26.02
CA VAL A 14 -7.92 -57.76 -24.55
C VAL A 14 -6.65 -57.02 -24.17
N LEU A 15 -5.51 -57.36 -24.80
CA LEU A 15 -4.26 -56.61 -24.57
C LEU A 15 -4.38 -55.12 -24.99
N LEU A 16 -5.00 -54.88 -26.14
CA LEU A 16 -5.24 -53.50 -26.59
C LEU A 16 -6.14 -52.72 -25.61
N ALA A 17 -7.22 -53.37 -25.15
CA ALA A 17 -8.12 -52.75 -24.15
C ALA A 17 -7.40 -52.46 -22.83
N PHE A 18 -6.50 -53.39 -22.40
CA PHE A 18 -5.70 -53.18 -21.19
C PHE A 18 -4.70 -52.03 -21.35
N VAL A 19 -4.01 -51.94 -22.48
CA VAL A 19 -3.09 -50.85 -22.80
C VAL A 19 -3.83 -49.49 -22.88
N LEU A 20 -4.97 -49.45 -23.55
CA LEU A 20 -5.81 -48.26 -23.62
C LEU A 20 -6.34 -47.84 -22.24
N GLY A 21 -6.79 -48.83 -21.45
CA GLY A 21 -7.24 -48.61 -20.07
C GLY A 21 -6.12 -48.08 -19.18
N TRP A 22 -4.91 -48.64 -19.29
CA TRP A 22 -3.73 -48.16 -18.58
C TRP A 22 -3.36 -46.72 -18.98
N PHE A 23 -3.36 -46.42 -20.26
CA PHE A 23 -3.04 -45.09 -20.78
C PHE A 23 -4.08 -44.05 -20.36
N ALA A 24 -5.37 -44.43 -20.42
CA ALA A 24 -6.45 -43.57 -19.93
C ALA A 24 -6.34 -43.32 -18.41
N TRP A 25 -6.04 -44.36 -17.63
CA TRP A 25 -5.82 -44.28 -16.20
C TRP A 25 -4.67 -43.33 -15.87
N GLU A 26 -3.52 -43.52 -16.51
CA GLU A 26 -2.34 -42.68 -16.28
C GLU A 26 -2.58 -41.22 -16.67
N HIS A 27 -3.23 -41.01 -17.82
CA HIS A 27 -3.61 -39.67 -18.26
C HIS A 27 -4.59 -38.98 -17.31
N TYR A 28 -5.60 -39.71 -16.83
CA TYR A 28 -6.64 -39.13 -15.96
C TYR A 28 -6.15 -38.86 -14.55
N THR A 29 -5.34 -39.73 -13.97
CA THR A 29 -4.84 -39.61 -12.58
C THR A 29 -3.66 -38.69 -12.44
N ARG A 30 -2.81 -38.59 -13.46
CA ARG A 30 -1.55 -37.83 -13.40
C ARG A 30 -1.53 -36.57 -14.23
N ALA A 31 -2.54 -36.32 -15.06
CA ALA A 31 -2.62 -35.08 -15.83
C ALA A 31 -2.70 -33.87 -14.90
N PRO A 32 -1.90 -32.83 -15.13
CA PRO A 32 -1.88 -31.66 -14.28
C PRO A 32 -3.09 -30.74 -14.59
N TRP A 33 -4.28 -31.14 -14.14
CA TRP A 33 -5.49 -30.37 -14.28
C TRP A 33 -6.26 -30.29 -12.96
N THR A 34 -7.05 -29.23 -12.79
CA THR A 34 -7.94 -29.04 -11.63
C THR A 34 -9.24 -28.36 -12.05
N ARG A 35 -10.37 -28.77 -11.44
CA ARG A 35 -11.66 -28.06 -11.52
C ARG A 35 -11.87 -27.09 -10.36
N ASP A 36 -10.98 -27.15 -9.36
CA ASP A 36 -11.05 -26.26 -8.21
C ASP A 36 -10.09 -25.09 -8.45
N ALA A 37 -10.44 -24.25 -9.39
CA ALA A 37 -9.74 -22.99 -9.61
C ALA A 37 -10.74 -21.84 -9.50
N ARG A 38 -10.26 -20.69 -9.04
CA ARG A 38 -11.08 -19.50 -8.87
C ARG A 38 -10.39 -18.29 -9.45
N VAL A 39 -11.16 -17.50 -10.17
CA VAL A 39 -10.74 -16.15 -10.58
C VAL A 39 -10.66 -15.29 -9.33
N ARG A 40 -9.56 -14.59 -9.16
CA ARG A 40 -9.32 -13.65 -8.07
C ARG A 40 -8.85 -12.32 -8.62
N ALA A 41 -9.06 -11.28 -7.86
CA ALA A 41 -8.50 -9.96 -8.09
C ALA A 41 -8.11 -9.37 -6.74
N ASP A 42 -7.20 -8.42 -6.75
CA ASP A 42 -6.84 -7.68 -5.54
C ASP A 42 -7.98 -6.71 -5.24
N VAL A 43 -8.40 -6.68 -3.98
CA VAL A 43 -9.49 -5.82 -3.51
C VAL A 43 -8.91 -4.78 -2.58
N VAL A 44 -9.04 -3.52 -2.97
CA VAL A 44 -8.61 -2.37 -2.17
C VAL A 44 -9.81 -1.86 -1.38
N THR A 45 -9.74 -1.95 -0.05
CA THR A 45 -10.74 -1.35 0.83
C THR A 45 -10.40 0.13 1.04
N LEU A 46 -11.28 1.02 0.63
CA LEU A 46 -11.15 2.44 0.87
C LEU A 46 -11.75 2.79 2.22
N SER A 47 -10.94 3.47 3.03
CA SER A 47 -11.35 4.00 4.33
C SER A 47 -11.27 5.52 4.32
N ALA A 48 -12.07 6.17 5.16
CA ALA A 48 -11.98 7.62 5.34
C ALA A 48 -10.70 7.98 6.11
N ASP A 49 -9.89 8.89 5.58
CA ASP A 49 -8.73 9.41 6.31
C ASP A 49 -9.13 10.47 7.36
N VAL A 50 -10.23 11.16 7.10
CA VAL A 50 -10.77 12.23 7.96
C VAL A 50 -12.24 11.96 8.27
N SER A 51 -12.70 12.42 9.44
CA SER A 51 -14.07 12.17 9.86
C SER A 51 -15.01 13.30 9.42
N GLY A 52 -16.24 12.98 9.04
CA GLY A 52 -17.26 13.97 8.71
C GLY A 52 -18.47 13.36 8.04
N ARG A 53 -19.48 14.21 7.76
CA ARG A 53 -20.66 13.79 7.03
C ARG A 53 -20.35 13.68 5.54
N ILE A 54 -20.86 12.66 4.87
CA ILE A 54 -20.76 12.52 3.41
C ILE A 54 -21.77 13.46 2.76
N VAL A 55 -21.27 14.47 2.05
CA VAL A 55 -22.10 15.48 1.36
C VAL A 55 -22.40 15.09 -0.09
N ALA A 56 -21.51 14.34 -0.72
CA ALA A 56 -21.71 13.85 -2.07
C ALA A 56 -21.17 12.44 -2.24
N LEU A 57 -21.96 11.58 -2.91
CA LEU A 57 -21.54 10.25 -3.37
C LEU A 57 -21.68 10.25 -4.89
N ARG A 58 -20.57 10.06 -5.61
CA ARG A 58 -20.50 10.21 -7.08
C ARG A 58 -20.43 8.89 -7.83
N VAL A 59 -20.54 7.77 -7.12
CA VAL A 59 -20.41 6.42 -7.67
C VAL A 59 -21.57 5.55 -7.22
N GLN A 60 -21.81 4.50 -8.00
CA GLN A 60 -22.82 3.47 -7.72
C GLN A 60 -22.12 2.12 -7.52
N ASP A 61 -22.83 1.18 -6.89
CA ASP A 61 -22.32 -0.18 -6.76
C ASP A 61 -22.17 -0.83 -8.13
N ASN A 62 -21.07 -1.59 -8.32
CA ASN A 62 -20.66 -2.23 -9.59
C ASN A 62 -20.30 -1.26 -10.72
N GLN A 63 -20.15 0.04 -10.46
CA GLN A 63 -19.68 1.00 -11.45
C GLN A 63 -18.16 0.87 -11.65
N HIS A 64 -17.72 0.95 -12.92
CA HIS A 64 -16.31 1.13 -13.25
C HIS A 64 -15.85 2.55 -12.94
N VAL A 65 -14.68 2.68 -12.36
CA VAL A 65 -14.03 3.96 -12.02
C VAL A 65 -12.57 3.94 -12.45
N ASP A 66 -12.07 5.08 -12.87
CA ASP A 66 -10.67 5.26 -13.22
C ASP A 66 -9.86 5.73 -12.01
N LYS A 67 -8.57 5.40 -12.00
CA LYS A 67 -7.63 5.90 -10.99
C LYS A 67 -7.65 7.42 -10.91
N GLY A 68 -7.77 7.98 -9.70
CA GLY A 68 -7.87 9.43 -9.46
C GLY A 68 -9.30 9.99 -9.61
N GLN A 69 -10.28 9.17 -10.00
CA GLN A 69 -11.68 9.60 -10.06
C GLN A 69 -12.23 9.87 -8.67
N LEU A 70 -12.91 11.01 -8.48
CA LEU A 70 -13.58 11.36 -7.24
C LEU A 70 -14.79 10.44 -6.99
N LEU A 71 -14.76 9.72 -5.87
CA LEU A 71 -15.78 8.74 -5.49
C LEU A 71 -16.82 9.35 -4.56
N LEU A 72 -16.37 10.04 -3.52
CA LEU A 72 -17.22 10.72 -2.55
C LEU A 72 -16.52 11.93 -1.95
N GLU A 73 -17.31 12.79 -1.32
CA GLU A 73 -16.85 14.01 -0.67
C GLU A 73 -17.40 14.08 0.75
N ILE A 74 -16.49 14.26 1.71
CA ILE A 74 -16.78 14.49 3.12
C ILE A 74 -16.93 16.00 3.31
N ASP A 75 -17.83 16.46 4.18
CA ASP A 75 -18.07 17.88 4.44
C ASP A 75 -16.77 18.65 4.73
N PRO A 76 -16.35 19.54 3.81
CA PRO A 76 -15.08 20.22 3.91
C PRO A 76 -15.15 21.45 4.83
N ALA A 77 -16.33 21.89 5.26
CA ALA A 77 -16.53 23.21 5.90
C ALA A 77 -15.59 23.44 7.09
N ARG A 78 -15.50 22.48 8.01
CA ARG A 78 -14.62 22.59 9.17
C ARG A 78 -13.13 22.59 8.80
N TYR A 79 -12.76 21.88 7.75
CA TYR A 79 -11.38 21.76 7.26
C TYR A 79 -10.95 23.05 6.55
N VAL A 80 -11.83 23.69 5.79
CA VAL A 80 -11.61 25.01 5.20
C VAL A 80 -11.35 26.05 6.30
N LEU A 81 -12.16 26.05 7.36
CA LEU A 81 -11.94 26.93 8.50
C LEU A 81 -10.61 26.66 9.22
N ALA A 82 -10.22 25.39 9.34
CA ALA A 82 -8.93 25.03 9.94
C ALA A 82 -7.75 25.53 9.09
N VAL A 83 -7.82 25.44 7.77
CA VAL A 83 -6.82 26.02 6.84
C VAL A 83 -6.73 27.53 7.00
N GLU A 84 -7.86 28.24 7.02
CA GLU A 84 -7.87 29.69 7.22
C GLU A 84 -7.29 30.10 8.57
N HIS A 85 -7.61 29.38 9.64
CA HIS A 85 -7.03 29.60 10.95
C HIS A 85 -5.50 29.40 10.94
N ALA A 86 -5.02 28.32 10.33
CA ALA A 86 -3.59 28.03 10.22
C ALA A 86 -2.86 29.09 9.37
N LYS A 87 -3.46 29.58 8.27
CA LYS A 87 -2.91 30.69 7.47
C LYS A 87 -2.73 31.95 8.30
N ARG A 88 -3.74 32.31 9.10
CA ARG A 88 -3.63 33.49 9.99
C ARG A 88 -2.53 33.33 11.06
N SER A 89 -2.37 32.11 11.57
CA SER A 89 -1.27 31.79 12.52
C SER A 89 0.11 31.98 11.88
N VAL A 90 0.29 31.59 10.62
CA VAL A 90 1.53 31.84 9.86
C VAL A 90 1.77 33.33 9.69
N GLU A 91 0.75 34.13 9.36
CA GLU A 91 0.86 35.59 9.23
C GLU A 91 1.30 36.26 10.55
N VAL A 92 0.70 35.86 11.67
CA VAL A 92 1.07 36.36 13.00
C VAL A 92 2.51 36.00 13.36
N SER A 93 2.92 34.77 13.11
CA SER A 93 4.29 34.33 13.38
C SER A 93 5.32 35.04 12.50
N LYS A 94 5.00 35.33 11.24
CA LYS A 94 5.85 36.13 10.34
C LYS A 94 5.95 37.57 10.80
N ALA A 95 4.88 38.20 11.32
CA ALA A 95 4.92 39.55 11.88
C ALA A 95 5.83 39.62 13.12
N THR A 96 5.75 38.60 14.00
CA THR A 96 6.65 38.50 15.18
C THR A 96 8.11 38.29 14.74
N LEU A 97 8.37 37.53 13.69
CA LEU A 97 9.71 37.39 13.11
C LEU A 97 10.24 38.74 12.63
N GLY A 98 9.46 39.50 11.87
CA GLY A 98 9.85 40.85 11.41
C GLY A 98 10.13 41.82 12.55
N GLN A 99 9.37 41.74 13.66
CA GLN A 99 9.67 42.52 14.87
C GLN A 99 11.02 42.13 15.48
N SER A 100 11.32 40.81 15.55
CA SER A 100 12.61 40.33 16.08
C SER A 100 13.78 40.74 15.19
N GLU A 101 13.61 40.73 13.87
CA GLU A 101 14.60 41.23 12.91
C GLU A 101 14.88 42.71 13.10
N ALA A 102 13.83 43.55 13.26
CA ALA A 102 13.99 44.98 13.54
C ALA A 102 14.73 45.21 14.87
N THR A 103 14.45 44.41 15.89
CA THR A 103 15.13 44.48 17.20
C THR A 103 16.64 44.17 17.08
N ILE A 104 17.01 43.21 16.25
CA ILE A 104 18.43 42.90 15.94
C ILE A 104 19.11 44.11 15.33
N VAL A 105 18.52 44.71 14.30
CA VAL A 105 19.09 45.90 13.65
C VAL A 105 19.33 47.06 14.65
N ALA A 106 18.38 47.30 15.56
CA ALA A 106 18.53 48.28 16.61
C ALA A 106 19.67 47.95 17.58
N SER A 107 19.77 46.68 18.04
CA SER A 107 20.82 46.23 18.95
C SER A 107 22.21 46.30 18.33
N GLU A 108 22.35 45.97 17.04
CA GLU A 108 23.61 46.12 16.31
C GLU A 108 24.03 47.58 16.18
N ALA A 109 23.07 48.50 15.92
CA ALA A 109 23.37 49.91 15.86
C ALA A 109 23.85 50.44 17.23
N LEU A 110 23.20 50.02 18.32
CA LEU A 110 23.61 50.38 19.69
C LEU A 110 25.02 49.87 20.01
N LEU A 111 25.28 48.58 19.68
CA LEU A 111 26.60 47.99 19.91
C LEU A 111 27.70 48.75 19.13
N ARG A 112 27.46 49.10 17.86
CA ARG A 112 28.40 49.92 17.06
C ARG A 112 28.66 51.29 17.71
N GLN A 113 27.63 51.95 18.23
CA GLN A 113 27.75 53.21 18.93
C GLN A 113 28.64 53.05 20.18
N ARG A 114 28.33 52.08 21.06
CA ARG A 114 29.12 51.82 22.30
C ARG A 114 30.58 51.46 22.02
N GLN A 115 30.84 50.65 21.01
CA GLN A 115 32.20 50.34 20.58
C GLN A 115 32.96 51.61 20.07
N SER A 116 32.28 52.50 19.37
CA SER A 116 32.89 53.77 18.95
C SER A 116 33.21 54.70 20.13
N GLU A 117 32.32 54.76 21.11
CA GLU A 117 32.54 55.54 22.36
C GLU A 117 33.72 54.95 23.19
N GLU A 118 33.76 53.63 23.33
CA GLU A 118 34.87 52.95 24.03
C GLU A 118 36.22 53.21 23.34
N ARG A 119 36.28 53.08 22.00
CA ARG A 119 37.51 53.37 21.23
C ARG A 119 37.99 54.82 21.46
N ARG A 120 37.09 55.80 21.45
CA ARG A 120 37.41 57.20 21.74
C ARG A 120 37.94 57.37 23.16
N ARG A 121 37.27 56.81 24.17
CA ARG A 121 37.70 56.88 25.58
C ARG A 121 39.02 56.12 25.81
N ARG A 122 39.28 55.00 25.15
CA ARG A 122 40.55 54.29 25.19
C ARG A 122 41.71 55.20 24.73
N THR A 123 41.54 55.94 23.64
CA THR A 123 42.52 56.89 23.13
C THR A 123 42.76 58.04 24.12
N LEU A 124 41.71 58.58 24.74
CA LEU A 124 41.84 59.66 25.76
C LEU A 124 42.52 59.16 27.03
N LYS A 125 42.27 57.92 27.47
CA LYS A 125 42.95 57.31 28.61
C LYS A 125 44.46 57.15 28.34
N GLN A 126 44.85 56.73 27.14
CA GLN A 126 46.24 56.63 26.74
C GLN A 126 46.97 57.99 26.76
N ARG A 127 46.21 59.08 26.60
CA ARG A 127 46.71 60.47 26.69
C ARG A 127 46.55 61.09 28.09
N PHE A 128 46.24 60.28 29.12
CA PHE A 128 45.95 60.68 30.48
C PHE A 128 44.86 61.81 30.62
N ALA A 129 43.95 61.87 29.65
CA ALA A 129 42.87 62.85 29.59
C ALA A 129 41.55 62.42 30.30
N ILE A 130 41.43 61.16 30.71
CA ILE A 130 40.29 60.60 31.46
C ILE A 130 40.77 59.59 32.53
N SER A 131 39.89 59.37 33.54
CA SER A 131 40.16 58.39 34.61
C SER A 131 40.08 56.93 34.09
N GLY A 132 40.75 55.99 34.81
CA GLY A 132 40.65 54.54 34.54
C GLY A 132 39.21 54.04 34.68
N GLU A 133 38.47 54.57 35.66
CA GLU A 133 37.08 54.21 35.93
C GLU A 133 36.13 54.59 34.77
N GLU A 134 36.31 55.78 34.16
CA GLU A 134 35.50 56.17 33.01
C GLU A 134 35.72 55.28 31.78
N TRP A 135 36.91 54.80 31.55
CA TRP A 135 37.18 53.84 30.50
C TRP A 135 36.57 52.47 30.82
N GLU A 136 36.72 51.96 32.06
CA GLU A 136 36.16 50.70 32.51
C GLU A 136 34.64 50.65 32.39
N LYS A 137 33.99 51.74 32.78
CA LYS A 137 32.56 51.93 32.58
C LYS A 137 32.16 51.75 31.09
N SER A 138 32.89 52.40 30.16
CA SER A 138 32.58 52.27 28.74
C SER A 138 32.84 50.87 28.19
N SER A 139 33.85 50.16 28.72
CA SER A 139 34.09 48.78 28.37
C SER A 139 32.96 47.86 28.84
N THR A 140 32.45 48.09 30.06
CA THR A 140 31.28 47.38 30.60
C THR A 140 30.01 47.65 29.76
N GLU A 141 29.79 48.87 29.30
CA GLU A 141 28.68 49.24 28.45
C GLU A 141 28.71 48.48 27.09
N VAL A 142 29.90 48.26 26.50
CA VAL A 142 30.10 47.43 25.31
C VAL A 142 29.73 45.99 25.62
N ALA A 143 30.21 45.42 26.74
CA ALA A 143 29.88 44.05 27.12
C ALA A 143 28.38 43.83 27.33
N VAL A 144 27.68 44.80 27.96
CA VAL A 144 26.22 44.75 28.12
C VAL A 144 25.50 44.78 26.77
N ALA A 145 25.88 45.68 25.86
CA ALA A 145 25.29 45.79 24.53
C ALA A 145 25.53 44.51 23.70
N GLN A 146 26.68 43.89 23.86
CA GLN A 146 27.01 42.62 23.23
C GLN A 146 26.11 41.47 23.75
N ALA A 147 25.94 41.38 25.06
CA ALA A 147 25.08 40.38 25.69
C ALA A 147 23.59 40.56 25.25
N GLU A 148 23.17 41.82 25.11
CA GLU A 148 21.82 42.13 24.61
C GLU A 148 21.63 41.73 23.15
N LEU A 149 22.60 41.93 22.27
CA LEU A 149 22.58 41.45 20.90
C LEU A 149 22.45 39.91 20.85
N LEU A 150 23.25 39.19 21.64
CA LEU A 150 23.18 37.75 21.72
C LEU A 150 21.81 37.25 22.18
N ARG A 151 21.20 37.91 23.18
CA ARG A 151 19.84 37.59 23.64
C ARG A 151 18.84 37.78 22.50
N ASN A 152 18.94 38.90 21.77
CA ASN A 152 18.02 39.20 20.67
C ASN A 152 18.21 38.27 19.48
N GLN A 153 19.44 37.80 19.21
CA GLN A 153 19.71 36.76 18.24
C GLN A 153 19.05 35.43 18.63
N ALA A 154 19.08 35.04 19.91
CA ALA A 154 18.38 33.85 20.39
C ALA A 154 16.85 34.01 20.23
N ASN A 155 16.30 35.20 20.52
CA ASN A 155 14.87 35.49 20.29
C ASN A 155 14.49 35.41 18.79
N LEU A 156 15.37 35.86 17.90
CA LEU A 156 15.17 35.72 16.45
C LEU A 156 15.09 34.23 16.06
N GLY A 157 16.00 33.39 16.57
CA GLY A 157 15.97 31.96 16.34
C GLY A 157 14.66 31.29 16.81
N LEU A 158 14.15 31.75 17.98
CA LEU A 158 12.86 31.28 18.47
C LEU A 158 11.71 31.72 17.57
N ALA A 159 11.70 32.97 17.09
CA ALA A 159 10.68 33.48 16.17
C ALA A 159 10.70 32.74 14.84
N GLN A 160 11.90 32.42 14.31
CA GLN A 160 12.04 31.59 13.11
C GLN A 160 11.47 30.16 13.30
N ALA A 161 11.76 29.52 14.43
CA ALA A 161 11.21 28.22 14.77
C ALA A 161 9.67 28.25 14.86
N ASN A 162 9.10 29.31 15.42
CA ASN A 162 7.64 29.49 15.52
C ASN A 162 6.98 29.63 14.13
N VAL A 163 7.63 30.31 13.18
CA VAL A 163 7.15 30.36 11.79
C VAL A 163 7.13 28.97 11.16
N GLN A 164 8.18 28.18 11.35
CA GLN A 164 8.24 26.82 10.83
C GLN A 164 7.15 25.92 11.43
N LEU A 165 6.89 26.04 12.73
CA LEU A 165 5.81 25.33 13.41
C LEU A 165 4.44 25.70 12.85
N ALA A 166 4.18 26.98 12.64
CA ALA A 166 2.93 27.47 12.06
C ALA A 166 2.74 27.01 10.61
N VAL A 167 3.81 26.98 9.80
CA VAL A 167 3.80 26.44 8.43
C VAL A 167 3.50 24.95 8.42
N ALA A 168 4.10 24.17 9.32
CA ALA A 168 3.81 22.74 9.44
C ALA A 168 2.33 22.49 9.81
N ALA A 169 1.76 23.30 10.71
CA ALA A 169 0.35 23.22 11.06
C ALA A 169 -0.57 23.58 9.88
N LEU A 170 -0.17 24.54 9.04
CA LEU A 170 -0.90 24.88 7.81
C LEU A 170 -0.88 23.69 6.83
N THR A 171 0.28 23.11 6.59
CA THR A 171 0.42 21.94 5.69
C THR A 171 -0.45 20.78 6.16
N GLN A 172 -0.52 20.52 7.48
CA GLN A 172 -1.39 19.49 8.02
C GLN A 172 -2.87 19.79 7.75
N ALA A 173 -3.31 21.04 7.98
CA ALA A 173 -4.69 21.44 7.74
C ALA A 173 -5.06 21.34 6.24
N GLU A 174 -4.15 21.69 5.33
CA GLU A 174 -4.34 21.57 3.88
C GLU A 174 -4.44 20.10 3.46
N LEU A 175 -3.61 19.21 4.03
CA LEU A 175 -3.68 17.77 3.79
C LEU A 175 -5.01 17.21 4.27
N ASP A 176 -5.49 17.59 5.45
CA ASP A 176 -6.77 17.12 5.97
C ASP A 176 -7.94 17.62 5.11
N LEU A 177 -7.87 18.82 4.57
CA LEU A 177 -8.84 19.34 3.60
C LEU A 177 -8.80 18.54 2.28
N GLN A 178 -7.62 18.22 1.77
CA GLN A 178 -7.48 17.39 0.57
C GLN A 178 -8.10 16.00 0.79
N ARG A 179 -7.93 15.41 1.97
CA ARG A 179 -8.45 14.10 2.34
C ARG A 179 -9.97 14.05 2.51
N THR A 180 -10.65 15.19 2.51
CA THR A 180 -12.13 15.22 2.43
C THR A 180 -12.63 14.73 1.08
N ARG A 181 -11.79 14.72 0.05
CA ARG A 181 -12.08 14.22 -1.29
C ARG A 181 -11.49 12.82 -1.43
N VAL A 182 -12.34 11.81 -1.40
CA VAL A 182 -11.92 10.42 -1.53
C VAL A 182 -11.89 10.03 -3.00
N GLU A 183 -10.70 9.73 -3.50
CA GLU A 183 -10.44 9.38 -4.89
C GLU A 183 -10.04 7.90 -5.01
N ALA A 184 -10.26 7.32 -6.21
CA ALA A 184 -9.90 5.95 -6.50
C ALA A 184 -8.36 5.79 -6.59
N PRO A 185 -7.72 4.93 -5.79
CA PRO A 185 -6.28 4.68 -5.86
C PRO A 185 -5.88 3.81 -7.05
N VAL A 186 -6.81 3.03 -7.58
CA VAL A 186 -6.66 2.12 -8.73
C VAL A 186 -7.86 2.23 -9.65
N SER A 187 -7.71 1.84 -10.92
CA SER A 187 -8.83 1.66 -11.82
C SER A 187 -9.50 0.32 -11.55
N GLY A 188 -10.85 0.28 -11.56
CA GLY A 188 -11.55 -0.95 -11.25
C GLY A 188 -13.03 -0.78 -11.01
N TYR A 189 -13.63 -1.77 -10.37
CA TYR A 189 -15.07 -1.79 -10.11
C TYR A 189 -15.38 -1.56 -8.64
N VAL A 190 -16.26 -0.62 -8.36
CA VAL A 190 -16.79 -0.39 -7.01
C VAL A 190 -17.58 -1.63 -6.58
N THR A 191 -17.35 -2.10 -5.38
CA THR A 191 -18.13 -3.20 -4.80
C THR A 191 -18.37 -2.94 -3.30
N ASN A 192 -19.41 -3.55 -2.77
CA ASN A 192 -19.77 -3.44 -1.35
C ASN A 192 -19.93 -1.97 -0.89
N LEU A 193 -20.64 -1.18 -1.68
CA LEU A 193 -20.95 0.21 -1.39
C LEU A 193 -22.02 0.28 -0.29
N LEU A 194 -21.59 0.23 0.97
CA LEU A 194 -22.47 0.32 2.14
C LEU A 194 -22.81 1.76 2.53
N THR A 195 -22.00 2.70 2.07
CA THR A 195 -22.06 4.12 2.44
C THR A 195 -23.03 4.89 1.58
N ARG A 196 -23.77 5.82 2.19
CA ARG A 196 -24.77 6.67 1.53
C ARG A 196 -24.50 8.14 1.81
N GLN A 197 -25.00 9.01 0.93
CA GLN A 197 -25.02 10.45 1.18
C GLN A 197 -25.80 10.75 2.47
N GLY A 198 -25.22 11.53 3.35
CA GLY A 198 -25.75 11.84 4.68
C GLY A 198 -25.19 11.00 5.81
N ASP A 199 -24.57 9.87 5.53
CA ASP A 199 -23.87 9.06 6.53
C ASP A 199 -22.66 9.79 7.11
N TYR A 200 -22.25 9.36 8.29
CA TYR A 200 -21.06 9.88 8.95
C TYR A 200 -19.87 8.93 8.75
N ALA A 201 -18.85 9.40 8.03
CA ALA A 201 -17.58 8.72 7.90
C ALA A 201 -16.71 8.95 9.14
N ALA A 202 -16.26 7.89 9.79
CA ALA A 202 -15.25 7.96 10.85
C ALA A 202 -13.86 7.70 10.25
N ALA A 203 -12.84 8.43 10.70
CA ALA A 203 -11.46 8.18 10.27
C ALA A 203 -11.06 6.72 10.55
N GLY A 204 -10.48 6.03 9.55
CA GLY A 204 -10.19 4.60 9.57
C GLY A 204 -11.39 3.70 9.26
N GLY A 205 -12.61 4.23 9.18
CA GLY A 205 -13.80 3.46 8.83
C GLY A 205 -13.85 3.12 7.35
N ALA A 206 -14.16 1.85 7.01
CA ALA A 206 -14.32 1.41 5.63
C ALA A 206 -15.57 2.06 5.00
N LEU A 207 -15.41 2.57 3.78
CA LEU A 207 -16.47 3.24 3.01
C LEU A 207 -17.00 2.35 1.89
N LEU A 208 -16.11 1.79 1.09
CA LEU A 208 -16.40 0.93 -0.04
C LEU A 208 -15.15 0.09 -0.37
N ALA A 209 -15.29 -0.87 -1.27
CA ALA A 209 -14.17 -1.62 -1.79
C ALA A 209 -14.07 -1.45 -3.31
N LEU A 210 -12.84 -1.48 -3.84
CA LEU A 210 -12.55 -1.48 -5.27
C LEU A 210 -11.89 -2.80 -5.65
N VAL A 211 -12.42 -3.45 -6.66
CA VAL A 211 -11.78 -4.60 -7.31
C VAL A 211 -10.90 -4.05 -8.43
N ASP A 212 -9.59 -4.20 -8.29
CA ASP A 212 -8.61 -3.72 -9.27
C ASP A 212 -8.75 -4.50 -10.58
N SER A 213 -9.06 -3.79 -11.67
CA SER A 213 -9.27 -4.37 -13.00
C SER A 213 -8.00 -4.97 -13.62
N ASP A 214 -6.83 -4.52 -13.20
CA ASP A 214 -5.55 -4.97 -13.76
C ASP A 214 -4.92 -6.12 -12.96
N SER A 215 -5.49 -6.45 -11.81
CA SER A 215 -4.94 -7.45 -10.88
C SER A 215 -5.52 -8.85 -11.02
N PHE A 216 -6.40 -9.10 -11.99
CA PHE A 216 -7.03 -10.42 -12.16
C PHE A 216 -6.01 -11.55 -12.38
N TYR A 217 -6.17 -12.61 -11.61
CA TYR A 217 -5.43 -13.85 -11.72
C TYR A 217 -6.32 -15.05 -11.42
N VAL A 218 -5.86 -16.26 -11.75
CA VAL A 218 -6.54 -17.48 -11.38
C VAL A 218 -5.73 -18.23 -10.33
N SER A 219 -6.38 -18.61 -9.24
CA SER A 219 -5.81 -19.46 -8.21
C SER A 219 -6.33 -20.89 -8.43
N GLY A 220 -5.50 -21.75 -8.97
CA GLY A 220 -5.80 -23.18 -9.16
C GLY A 220 -5.35 -23.98 -7.93
N TYR A 221 -6.24 -24.82 -7.39
CA TYR A 221 -5.93 -25.68 -6.26
C TYR A 221 -5.63 -27.08 -6.78
N PHE A 222 -4.34 -27.42 -6.90
CA PHE A 222 -3.88 -28.71 -7.39
C PHE A 222 -3.58 -29.67 -6.24
N GLU A 223 -3.84 -30.95 -6.45
CA GLU A 223 -3.44 -32.00 -5.54
C GLU A 223 -1.91 -32.10 -5.49
N GLU A 224 -1.34 -32.33 -4.30
CA GLU A 224 0.13 -32.44 -4.12
C GLU A 224 0.78 -33.47 -5.02
N THR A 225 0.03 -34.52 -5.39
CA THR A 225 0.48 -35.59 -6.30
C THR A 225 0.72 -35.10 -7.74
N LYS A 226 0.12 -33.98 -8.12
CA LYS A 226 0.23 -33.37 -9.46
C LYS A 226 1.30 -32.29 -9.55
N LEU A 227 1.73 -31.74 -8.40
CA LEU A 227 2.71 -30.64 -8.35
C LEU A 227 4.05 -30.94 -9.04
N PRO A 228 4.62 -32.16 -8.97
CA PRO A 228 5.90 -32.41 -9.63
C PRO A 228 5.89 -32.21 -11.16
N ARG A 229 4.71 -32.09 -11.76
CA ARG A 229 4.51 -31.86 -13.20
C ARG A 229 4.12 -30.41 -13.54
N ILE A 230 4.12 -29.52 -12.56
CA ILE A 230 3.75 -28.13 -12.71
C ILE A 230 4.97 -27.29 -12.37
N GLY A 231 5.44 -26.50 -13.34
CA GLY A 231 6.55 -25.58 -13.17
C GLY A 231 6.12 -24.12 -13.30
N GLU A 232 6.89 -23.23 -12.68
CA GLU A 232 6.75 -21.80 -12.97
C GLU A 232 7.09 -21.53 -14.43
N GLY A 233 6.27 -20.73 -15.11
CA GLY A 233 6.38 -20.44 -16.53
C GLY A 233 5.58 -21.39 -17.43
N ASP A 234 5.01 -22.46 -16.92
CA ASP A 234 4.18 -23.36 -17.73
C ASP A 234 2.94 -22.65 -18.27
N ARG A 235 2.63 -22.96 -19.55
CA ARG A 235 1.40 -22.47 -20.16
C ARG A 235 0.19 -23.24 -19.65
N VAL A 236 -0.89 -22.52 -19.42
CA VAL A 236 -2.15 -23.10 -18.95
C VAL A 236 -3.31 -22.68 -19.82
N ARG A 237 -4.28 -23.59 -19.96
CA ARG A 237 -5.60 -23.29 -20.48
C ARG A 237 -6.57 -23.16 -19.33
N ILE A 238 -7.30 -22.06 -19.30
CA ILE A 238 -8.30 -21.75 -18.29
C ILE A 238 -9.65 -21.77 -18.98
N GLU A 239 -10.60 -22.50 -18.41
CA GLU A 239 -11.98 -22.60 -18.89
C GLU A 239 -12.90 -22.22 -17.72
N LEU A 240 -13.65 -21.11 -17.88
CA LEU A 240 -14.66 -20.70 -16.91
C LEU A 240 -15.89 -21.58 -16.99
N MET A 241 -16.65 -21.69 -15.91
CA MET A 241 -17.96 -22.40 -15.96
C MET A 241 -18.96 -21.76 -16.92
N SER A 242 -18.77 -20.49 -17.31
CA SER A 242 -19.53 -19.80 -18.34
C SER A 242 -19.23 -20.32 -19.77
N GLY A 243 -18.22 -21.17 -19.95
CA GLY A 243 -17.78 -21.68 -21.26
C GLY A 243 -16.70 -20.84 -21.94
N GLU A 244 -16.31 -19.70 -21.37
CA GLU A 244 -15.21 -18.89 -21.91
C GLU A 244 -13.86 -19.58 -21.63
N THR A 245 -12.99 -19.58 -22.65
CA THR A 245 -11.64 -20.20 -22.57
C THR A 245 -10.59 -19.17 -22.92
N PHE A 246 -9.51 -19.12 -22.12
CA PHE A 246 -8.37 -18.24 -22.35
C PHE A 246 -7.07 -18.86 -21.83
N GLY A 247 -5.94 -18.28 -22.24
CA GLY A 247 -4.62 -18.71 -21.84
C GLY A 247 -4.11 -18.00 -20.58
N GLY A 248 -3.13 -18.63 -19.98
CA GLY A 248 -2.39 -18.04 -18.88
C GLY A 248 -1.03 -18.71 -18.69
N THR A 249 -0.28 -18.23 -17.71
CA THR A 249 1.04 -18.75 -17.38
C THR A 249 1.12 -18.95 -15.86
N VAL A 250 1.69 -20.07 -15.43
CA VAL A 250 1.96 -20.32 -14.00
C VAL A 250 2.95 -19.27 -13.50
N GLN A 251 2.52 -18.46 -12.57
CA GLN A 251 3.33 -17.40 -11.98
C GLN A 251 4.10 -17.89 -10.77
N SER A 252 3.45 -18.65 -9.88
CA SER A 252 4.06 -19.18 -8.68
C SER A 252 3.26 -20.32 -8.09
N ILE A 253 3.92 -21.18 -7.34
CA ILE A 253 3.34 -22.27 -6.56
C ILE A 253 3.53 -21.91 -5.08
N ALA A 254 2.49 -22.05 -4.26
CA ALA A 254 2.58 -21.73 -2.85
C ALA A 254 3.58 -22.64 -2.12
N PHE A 255 4.52 -22.05 -1.39
CA PHE A 255 5.51 -22.77 -0.59
C PHE A 255 4.96 -23.34 0.72
N ALA A 256 3.82 -22.82 1.19
CA ALA A 256 3.20 -23.28 2.42
C ALA A 256 1.68 -23.24 2.31
N ILE A 257 1.05 -24.21 2.93
CA ILE A 257 -0.39 -24.28 3.15
C ILE A 257 -0.67 -24.31 4.65
N ALA A 258 -1.77 -23.70 5.08
CA ALA A 258 -2.16 -23.75 6.47
C ALA A 258 -2.55 -25.18 6.86
N ASP A 259 -1.84 -25.73 7.84
CA ASP A 259 -2.22 -27.00 8.48
C ASP A 259 -3.37 -26.73 9.45
N ARG A 260 -4.57 -27.22 9.11
CA ARG A 260 -5.75 -27.03 9.94
C ARG A 260 -5.66 -27.77 11.29
N GLU A 261 -4.82 -28.80 11.35
CA GLU A 261 -4.62 -29.59 12.57
C GLU A 261 -3.63 -28.91 13.51
N ASN A 262 -2.80 -28.00 13.01
CA ASN A 262 -1.77 -27.29 13.76
C ASN A 262 -2.03 -25.77 13.90
N LEU A 263 -3.30 -25.35 13.87
CA LEU A 263 -3.64 -23.96 14.19
C LEU A 263 -3.28 -23.71 15.66
N PRO A 264 -2.42 -22.71 15.95
CA PRO A 264 -2.08 -22.39 17.34
C PRO A 264 -3.35 -21.97 18.07
N GLY A 265 -3.76 -22.78 19.06
CA GLY A 265 -4.81 -22.40 20.00
C GLY A 265 -4.39 -21.12 20.72
N GLY A 266 -5.32 -20.36 21.26
CA GLY A 266 -5.07 -19.08 21.96
C GLY A 266 -4.07 -19.14 23.13
N ARG A 267 -3.49 -20.32 23.45
CA ARG A 267 -2.43 -20.57 24.41
C ARG A 267 -1.09 -21.01 23.80
N LEU A 268 -0.91 -20.87 22.47
CA LEU A 268 0.31 -21.27 21.75
C LEU A 268 0.66 -22.78 21.88
N LEU A 269 -0.29 -23.61 22.26
CA LEU A 269 -0.12 -25.06 22.31
C LEU A 269 -0.65 -25.69 21.03
N ALA A 270 0.07 -26.69 20.50
CA ALA A 270 -0.38 -27.47 19.34
C ALA A 270 -1.69 -28.20 19.68
N ASN A 271 -2.71 -27.95 18.88
CA ASN A 271 -3.99 -28.64 19.01
C ASN A 271 -3.93 -29.92 18.17
N ILE A 272 -3.70 -31.06 18.80
CA ILE A 272 -3.64 -32.36 18.13
C ILE A 272 -5.04 -32.99 18.27
N ASN A 273 -5.81 -32.96 17.19
CA ASN A 273 -7.01 -33.77 17.08
C ASN A 273 -6.61 -35.20 16.69
N PRO A 274 -6.95 -36.21 17.49
CA PRO A 274 -6.76 -37.60 17.08
C PRO A 274 -7.77 -37.92 15.97
N SER A 275 -7.39 -37.67 14.72
CA SER A 275 -8.22 -38.01 13.56
C SER A 275 -7.93 -39.44 13.13
N TYR A 276 -8.85 -40.35 13.38
CA TYR A 276 -8.88 -41.69 12.78
C TYR A 276 -9.37 -41.62 11.32
N THR A 277 -8.71 -40.81 10.48
CA THR A 277 -8.97 -40.86 9.04
C THR A 277 -8.09 -41.95 8.42
N TRP A 278 -8.68 -43.09 8.18
CA TRP A 278 -8.00 -44.21 7.53
C TRP A 278 -7.65 -43.93 6.05
N VAL A 279 -8.26 -42.93 5.45
CA VAL A 279 -7.95 -42.45 4.10
C VAL A 279 -7.34 -41.04 4.22
N LYS A 280 -6.05 -40.93 3.90
CA LYS A 280 -5.39 -39.62 3.73
C LYS A 280 -5.71 -39.08 2.35
N LEU A 281 -6.44 -37.96 2.30
CA LEU A 281 -6.66 -37.25 1.04
C LEU A 281 -5.45 -36.34 0.76
N ALA A 282 -5.04 -36.27 -0.52
CA ALA A 282 -3.98 -35.40 -0.96
C ALA A 282 -4.34 -33.92 -0.64
N GLN A 283 -3.38 -33.20 -0.09
CA GLN A 283 -3.56 -31.76 0.18
C GLN A 283 -3.65 -30.97 -1.12
N ARG A 284 -4.36 -29.83 -1.07
CA ARG A 284 -4.50 -28.95 -2.22
C ARG A 284 -3.60 -27.73 -2.06
N VAL A 285 -2.68 -27.60 -2.99
CA VAL A 285 -1.72 -26.49 -3.02
C VAL A 285 -2.18 -25.44 -4.02
N PRO A 286 -2.31 -24.16 -3.62
CA PRO A 286 -2.68 -23.09 -4.52
C PRO A 286 -1.53 -22.75 -5.48
N VAL A 287 -1.86 -22.70 -6.77
CA VAL A 287 -0.99 -22.26 -7.86
C VAL A 287 -1.55 -20.97 -8.41
N ARG A 288 -0.76 -19.91 -8.39
CA ARG A 288 -1.12 -18.60 -8.95
C ARG A 288 -0.82 -18.58 -10.44
N ILE A 289 -1.81 -18.24 -11.23
CA ILE A 289 -1.77 -18.22 -12.69
C ILE A 289 -2.07 -16.81 -13.16
N LYS A 290 -1.14 -16.23 -13.88
CA LYS A 290 -1.31 -14.95 -14.53
C LYS A 290 -2.09 -15.14 -15.84
N ILE A 291 -3.14 -14.35 -16.04
CA ILE A 291 -3.94 -14.33 -17.26
C ILE A 291 -3.13 -13.65 -18.37
N ASP A 292 -3.18 -14.19 -19.59
CA ASP A 292 -2.49 -13.60 -20.73
C ASP A 292 -3.01 -12.16 -21.00
N ALA A 293 -2.08 -11.28 -21.39
CA ALA A 293 -2.40 -9.86 -21.62
C ALA A 293 -3.41 -9.67 -22.76
N ASP A 294 -3.36 -10.54 -23.76
CA ASP A 294 -4.16 -10.49 -24.99
C ASP A 294 -5.63 -10.92 -24.80
N TYR A 295 -6.02 -11.34 -23.60
CA TYR A 295 -7.40 -11.72 -23.34
C TYR A 295 -8.32 -10.50 -23.34
N ALA A 296 -9.12 -10.36 -24.38
CA ALA A 296 -10.06 -9.23 -24.57
C ALA A 296 -11.28 -9.26 -23.63
N GLY A 297 -11.50 -10.36 -22.91
CA GLY A 297 -12.66 -10.55 -22.04
C GLY A 297 -12.43 -10.14 -20.58
N LYS A 298 -11.39 -9.38 -20.24
CA LYS A 298 -11.06 -9.01 -18.85
C LYS A 298 -12.22 -8.32 -18.14
N ASP A 299 -12.97 -7.47 -18.84
CA ASP A 299 -14.12 -6.75 -18.28
C ASP A 299 -15.29 -7.67 -17.88
N LYS A 300 -15.31 -8.88 -18.41
CA LYS A 300 -16.32 -9.90 -18.08
C LYS A 300 -15.93 -10.79 -16.90
N LEU A 301 -14.67 -10.76 -16.51
CA LEU A 301 -14.19 -11.53 -15.36
C LEU A 301 -14.85 -11.02 -14.08
N ARG A 302 -15.21 -11.96 -13.23
CA ARG A 302 -15.73 -11.68 -11.89
C ARG A 302 -14.90 -12.44 -10.86
N ALA A 303 -14.36 -11.71 -9.89
CA ALA A 303 -13.66 -12.34 -8.78
C ALA A 303 -14.61 -13.30 -8.04
N GLY A 304 -14.09 -14.48 -7.69
CA GLY A 304 -14.87 -15.54 -7.03
C GLY A 304 -15.47 -16.57 -7.97
N THR A 305 -15.50 -16.36 -9.30
CA THR A 305 -16.01 -17.33 -10.25
C THR A 305 -15.11 -18.56 -10.36
N THR A 306 -15.73 -19.72 -10.63
CA THR A 306 -15.04 -21.01 -10.73
C THR A 306 -14.49 -21.23 -12.14
N ALA A 307 -13.31 -21.84 -12.22
CA ALA A 307 -12.66 -22.20 -13.45
C ALA A 307 -12.09 -23.62 -13.38
N THR A 308 -11.91 -24.22 -14.55
CA THR A 308 -11.08 -25.41 -14.76
C THR A 308 -9.76 -24.99 -15.34
N VAL A 309 -8.66 -25.49 -14.80
CA VAL A 309 -7.31 -25.19 -15.28
C VAL A 309 -6.64 -26.48 -15.72
N THR A 310 -6.08 -26.45 -16.92
CA THR A 310 -5.26 -27.53 -17.48
C THR A 310 -3.90 -26.98 -17.82
N VAL A 311 -2.86 -27.52 -17.19
CA VAL A 311 -1.47 -27.15 -17.47
C VAL A 311 -1.02 -27.89 -18.72
N GLN A 312 -0.46 -27.15 -19.65
CA GLN A 312 0.17 -27.70 -20.86
C GLN A 312 1.64 -27.92 -20.52
N GLU A 313 2.06 -29.20 -20.43
CA GLU A 313 3.46 -29.51 -20.17
C GLU A 313 4.34 -28.91 -21.28
N THR A 314 5.02 -27.81 -20.99
CA THR A 314 6.12 -27.33 -21.81
C THR A 314 7.35 -28.15 -21.41
N ARG A 315 7.54 -29.33 -22.03
CA ARG A 315 8.75 -30.14 -21.83
C ARG A 315 9.98 -29.33 -22.28
N THR A 316 10.51 -28.55 -21.38
CA THR A 316 11.93 -28.21 -21.44
C THR A 316 12.61 -29.22 -20.53
N SER A 317 13.17 -30.27 -21.16
CA SER A 317 14.07 -31.21 -20.49
C SER A 317 15.27 -30.40 -19.98
N GLN A 318 15.24 -29.97 -18.71
CA GLN A 318 16.47 -29.71 -17.99
C GLN A 318 16.77 -30.96 -17.16
N ASN A 319 17.61 -31.80 -17.74
CA ASN A 319 18.46 -32.72 -17.00
C ASN A 319 19.19 -31.91 -15.92
N HIS A 320 18.86 -32.15 -14.67
CA HIS A 320 19.81 -31.92 -13.60
C HIS A 320 20.57 -33.19 -13.30
N PRO A 321 21.91 -33.13 -13.27
CA PRO A 321 22.79 -34.25 -12.97
C PRO A 321 22.63 -34.76 -11.53
#